data_42e7adefdd11de6de45a85758c937748
#
_entry.id   42e7adefdd11de6de45a85758c937748
#
_cell.length_a   1.000
_cell.length_b   1.000
_cell.length_c   1.000
_cell.angle_alpha   90.00
_cell.angle_beta   90.00
_cell.angle_gamma   90.00
#
_symmetry.space_group_name_H-M   'P 1'
#
loop_
_entity.id
_entity.type
_entity.pdbx_description
1 polymer ?
#
loop_
_entity_poly.entity_id
_entity_poly.type
_entity_poly.pdbx_seq_one_letter_code
_entity_poly.pdbx_strand_id
1 'polypeptide(L)'
;MEFGKSKIVIKPSGKGKYNTTWIYVPSKVAKDSSFPFKNDEEVLIEIKNDTILISKNNLRSRMIKEYGIDNITLPKLLRKKAIENSDQIILFYKDEQFCFKDINEQSNQFAWGILNLVAKLNVKNPNISVMMSNCPDFLFCWFGIIKSGCVFVPINTALKGEYLIHVLNDSDTKILIIDYDFIKQFEEIRPKLSKIRRIFVHNAPDNFEFNDDYLDYQSIKNSNRENPMINIFDEDPIQIMYTEGITGKPKGVLYRNMVLPAIDIGYRLMNIGLTRETKIYCPMPLFQGVAQFYVIIPSIFFNIPVVLAEKFNVKKFWEDIRTHNPTIFTYFGGYLLFLLHNNPSKFDRNHPIKWAYGFGASIELWKGFENRFGIRLHDCWSQMEGVGITINSLGSKGGKMGSVGKPLDSLYLKIVDSIGNELPSGADNIGEIIVKPKNNSKFEYYKQPEVIDVRINDDGWIFTGDYGYVDDDNFLFFMGKKNEILLKAGEKIYLREIERMVNSHPSIYLSTCIPILNNSRKNDSVSKIEVILYAVKEKNSSLTPKKLSDFLYHNLAYYHVPRYFGFLENLPIGPSTEYFKNEIRNEWENNLGKRRIWDNQIQDYLD
;
A
#
# COMPACT_ATOMS: atom_id res chain seq x y z
N MET A 1 -5.59 -4.08 42.07
CA MET A 1 -5.44 -5.50 41.66
C MET A 1 -6.12 -6.35 42.73
N GLU A 2 -7.25 -6.97 42.42
CA GLU A 2 -7.92 -7.85 43.38
C GLU A 2 -7.38 -9.28 43.25
N PHE A 3 -7.02 -9.92 44.36
CA PHE A 3 -6.57 -11.30 44.42
C PHE A 3 -7.77 -12.21 44.78
N GLY A 4 -7.98 -13.27 44.02
CA GLY A 4 -9.02 -14.27 44.29
C GLY A 4 -8.44 -15.69 44.28
N LYS A 5 -8.93 -16.57 45.15
CA LYS A 5 -8.61 -18.00 45.07
C LYS A 5 -9.38 -18.63 43.90
N SER A 6 -8.69 -19.32 43.03
CA SER A 6 -9.24 -19.99 41.84
C SER A 6 -9.03 -21.50 41.92
N LYS A 7 -9.86 -22.28 41.24
CA LYS A 7 -9.73 -23.73 41.15
C LYS A 7 -9.61 -24.16 39.70
N ILE A 8 -8.68 -25.07 39.43
CA ILE A 8 -8.61 -25.80 38.16
C ILE A 8 -9.55 -27.03 38.31
N VAL A 9 -10.51 -27.13 37.43
CA VAL A 9 -11.46 -28.28 37.42
C VAL A 9 -11.26 -29.06 36.14
N ILE A 10 -10.83 -30.31 36.25
CA ILE A 10 -10.69 -31.24 35.14
C ILE A 10 -11.96 -32.11 35.09
N LYS A 11 -12.74 -32.01 34.03
CA LYS A 11 -13.93 -32.87 33.81
C LYS A 11 -13.67 -33.79 32.62
N PRO A 12 -13.92 -35.08 32.71
CA PRO A 12 -13.91 -35.96 31.56
C PRO A 12 -15.00 -35.56 30.57
N SER A 13 -14.67 -35.39 29.29
CA SER A 13 -15.70 -35.17 28.27
C SER A 13 -16.42 -36.50 27.96
N GLY A 14 -17.73 -36.47 27.87
CA GLY A 14 -18.65 -37.61 27.90
C GLY A 14 -18.58 -38.65 26.78
N LYS A 15 -17.49 -38.79 26.03
CA LYS A 15 -17.18 -39.94 25.14
C LYS A 15 -15.66 -40.11 24.94
N GLY A 16 -14.91 -40.19 26.01
CA GLY A 16 -13.77 -41.08 26.10
C GLY A 16 -12.46 -40.75 25.38
N LYS A 17 -12.20 -39.53 24.86
CA LYS A 17 -10.88 -39.23 24.28
C LYS A 17 -10.19 -37.92 24.70
N TYR A 18 -10.90 -36.98 25.30
CA TYR A 18 -10.31 -35.71 25.73
C TYR A 18 -10.86 -35.28 27.09
N ASN A 19 -9.98 -34.86 28.00
CA ASN A 19 -10.38 -34.21 29.25
C ASN A 19 -10.53 -32.70 29.02
N THR A 20 -11.66 -32.11 29.35
CA THR A 20 -11.86 -30.67 29.29
C THR A 20 -11.38 -30.07 30.63
N THR A 21 -10.42 -29.19 30.58
CA THR A 21 -9.89 -28.48 31.76
C THR A 21 -10.50 -27.08 31.79
N TRP A 22 -11.09 -26.73 32.94
CA TRP A 22 -11.69 -25.42 33.18
C TRP A 22 -10.82 -24.65 34.18
N ILE A 23 -10.51 -23.39 33.89
CA ILE A 23 -9.94 -22.47 34.86
C ILE A 23 -11.06 -21.56 35.35
N TYR A 24 -11.42 -21.70 36.60
CA TYR A 24 -12.46 -20.88 37.20
C TYR A 24 -11.90 -19.54 37.65
N VAL A 25 -12.39 -18.44 37.09
CA VAL A 25 -12.06 -17.09 37.51
C VAL A 25 -13.19 -16.59 38.44
N PRO A 26 -12.90 -16.20 39.69
CA PRO A 26 -13.93 -15.67 40.58
C PRO A 26 -14.61 -14.45 39.96
N SER A 27 -15.95 -14.37 40.12
CA SER A 27 -16.76 -13.31 39.49
C SER A 27 -16.33 -11.89 39.91
N LYS A 28 -15.72 -11.73 41.08
CA LYS A 28 -15.16 -10.48 41.59
C LYS A 28 -13.96 -10.05 40.79
N VAL A 29 -13.07 -10.98 40.43
CA VAL A 29 -11.89 -10.74 39.57
C VAL A 29 -12.33 -10.51 38.12
N ALA A 30 -13.28 -11.29 37.63
CA ALA A 30 -13.77 -11.14 36.25
C ALA A 30 -14.58 -9.84 36.00
N LYS A 31 -15.07 -9.21 37.07
CA LYS A 31 -15.77 -7.90 37.02
C LYS A 31 -14.86 -6.71 37.28
N ASP A 32 -13.62 -6.94 37.66
CA ASP A 32 -12.62 -5.86 37.80
C ASP A 32 -12.38 -5.20 36.43
N SER A 33 -12.37 -3.87 36.41
CA SER A 33 -12.14 -3.09 35.18
C SER A 33 -10.77 -3.35 34.54
N SER A 34 -9.82 -3.86 35.29
CA SER A 34 -8.50 -4.29 34.82
C SER A 34 -8.47 -5.75 34.31
N PHE A 35 -9.60 -6.50 34.37
CA PHE A 35 -9.63 -7.87 33.88
C PHE A 35 -9.53 -7.88 32.34
N PRO A 36 -8.50 -8.51 31.76
CA PRO A 36 -8.15 -8.29 30.36
C PRO A 36 -8.99 -9.08 29.36
N PHE A 37 -9.87 -10.00 29.81
CA PHE A 37 -10.58 -10.94 28.94
C PHE A 37 -12.08 -10.66 28.87
N LYS A 38 -12.69 -10.93 27.71
CA LYS A 38 -14.14 -10.89 27.50
C LYS A 38 -14.74 -12.31 27.51
N ASN A 39 -16.08 -12.42 27.63
CA ASN A 39 -16.76 -13.70 27.43
C ASN A 39 -16.45 -14.22 26.01
N ASP A 40 -16.25 -15.53 25.91
CA ASP A 40 -15.97 -16.25 24.66
C ASP A 40 -14.71 -15.78 23.90
N GLU A 41 -13.82 -15.02 24.56
CA GLU A 41 -12.54 -14.64 23.99
C GLU A 41 -11.57 -15.83 24.02
N GLU A 42 -11.01 -16.17 22.85
CA GLU A 42 -9.94 -17.16 22.76
C GLU A 42 -8.67 -16.68 23.46
N VAL A 43 -8.14 -17.49 24.34
CA VAL A 43 -6.93 -17.17 25.10
C VAL A 43 -5.84 -18.20 24.85
N LEU A 44 -4.60 -17.75 24.93
CA LEU A 44 -3.42 -18.59 24.95
C LEU A 44 -3.11 -18.94 26.41
N ILE A 45 -2.96 -20.23 26.71
CA ILE A 45 -2.57 -20.72 28.04
C ILE A 45 -1.17 -21.31 27.93
N GLU A 46 -0.25 -20.77 28.69
CA GLU A 46 1.11 -21.24 28.78
C GLU A 46 1.44 -21.66 30.23
N ILE A 47 2.06 -22.82 30.37
CA ILE A 47 2.53 -23.30 31.68
C ILE A 47 4.05 -23.16 31.70
N LYS A 48 4.56 -22.27 32.56
CA LYS A 48 5.98 -22.08 32.83
C LYS A 48 6.25 -22.42 34.29
N ASN A 49 7.01 -23.48 34.55
CA ASN A 49 7.26 -24.00 35.89
C ASN A 49 5.92 -24.19 36.64
N ASP A 50 5.72 -23.48 37.76
CA ASP A 50 4.53 -23.58 38.62
C ASP A 50 3.49 -22.47 38.31
N THR A 51 3.66 -21.74 37.22
CA THR A 51 2.81 -20.60 36.87
C THR A 51 2.02 -20.87 35.59
N ILE A 52 0.72 -20.58 35.61
CA ILE A 52 -0.14 -20.55 34.42
C ILE A 52 -0.28 -19.11 33.97
N LEU A 53 0.22 -18.82 32.78
CA LEU A 53 0.05 -17.54 32.12
C LEU A 53 -1.12 -17.64 31.14
N ILE A 54 -2.10 -16.75 31.28
CA ILE A 54 -3.22 -16.63 30.34
C ILE A 54 -3.06 -15.29 29.64
N SER A 55 -2.94 -15.32 28.35
CA SER A 55 -2.82 -14.11 27.51
C SER A 55 -3.88 -14.12 26.41
N LYS A 56 -4.18 -12.95 25.86
CA LYS A 56 -5.04 -12.87 24.68
C LYS A 56 -4.40 -13.62 23.52
N ASN A 57 -5.22 -14.45 22.84
CA ASN A 57 -4.78 -15.15 21.64
C ASN A 57 -4.74 -14.17 20.45
N ASN A 58 -3.93 -13.12 20.55
CA ASN A 58 -3.69 -12.17 19.48
C ASN A 58 -2.47 -12.57 18.63
N LEU A 59 -2.31 -11.94 17.50
CA LEU A 59 -1.23 -12.20 16.56
C LEU A 59 0.15 -12.15 17.24
N ARG A 60 0.41 -11.12 18.05
CA ARG A 60 1.69 -10.99 18.77
C ARG A 60 1.94 -12.17 19.71
N SER A 61 0.94 -12.60 20.49
CA SER A 61 1.08 -13.75 21.39
C SER A 61 1.34 -15.05 20.63
N ARG A 62 0.66 -15.25 19.50
CA ARG A 62 0.92 -16.40 18.60
C ARG A 62 2.35 -16.37 18.07
N MET A 63 2.84 -15.21 17.67
CA MET A 63 4.20 -15.04 17.16
C MET A 63 5.27 -15.26 18.23
N ILE A 64 5.07 -14.72 19.43
CA ILE A 64 5.98 -14.97 20.56
C ILE A 64 6.09 -16.46 20.83
N LYS A 65 4.94 -17.18 20.82
CA LYS A 65 4.91 -18.63 21.01
C LYS A 65 5.60 -19.39 19.87
N GLU A 66 5.28 -19.05 18.61
CA GLU A 66 5.78 -19.75 17.43
C GLU A 66 7.28 -19.46 17.19
N TYR A 67 7.71 -18.23 17.43
CA TYR A 67 9.07 -17.78 17.15
C TYR A 67 9.93 -17.58 18.41
N GLY A 68 9.33 -17.67 19.61
CA GLY A 68 10.06 -17.54 20.88
C GLY A 68 10.69 -16.17 21.10
N ILE A 69 10.15 -15.11 20.47
CA ILE A 69 10.70 -13.75 20.54
C ILE A 69 9.62 -12.74 20.89
N ASP A 70 9.95 -11.86 21.84
CA ASP A 70 9.09 -10.75 22.25
C ASP A 70 9.22 -9.54 21.31
N ASN A 71 10.29 -9.52 20.50
CA ASN A 71 10.65 -8.45 19.60
C ASN A 71 11.01 -9.04 18.22
N ILE A 72 10.06 -9.09 17.29
CA ILE A 72 10.25 -9.58 15.94
C ILE A 72 10.47 -8.42 14.97
N THR A 73 11.70 -8.24 14.52
CA THR A 73 12.08 -7.25 13.53
C THR A 73 12.35 -7.91 12.18
N LEU A 74 12.31 -7.14 11.11
CA LEU A 74 12.53 -7.62 9.74
C LEU A 74 13.91 -8.34 9.58
N PRO A 75 15.02 -7.82 10.11
CA PRO A 75 16.30 -8.55 10.10
C PRO A 75 16.27 -9.88 10.85
N LYS A 76 15.63 -9.92 12.02
CA LYS A 76 15.53 -11.17 12.81
C LYS A 76 14.67 -12.20 12.08
N LEU A 77 13.57 -11.77 11.45
CA LEU A 77 12.72 -12.64 10.65
C LEU A 77 13.53 -13.26 9.50
N LEU A 78 14.21 -12.46 8.69
CA LEU A 78 14.98 -12.95 7.55
C LEU A 78 16.12 -13.89 8.00
N ARG A 79 16.86 -13.53 9.06
CA ARG A 79 17.91 -14.38 9.63
C ARG A 79 17.36 -15.74 10.06
N LYS A 80 16.22 -15.75 10.78
CA LYS A 80 15.58 -17.01 11.22
C LYS A 80 15.19 -17.88 10.03
N LYS A 81 14.58 -17.28 9.00
CA LYS A 81 14.19 -18.01 7.78
C LYS A 81 15.41 -18.56 7.02
N ALA A 82 16.49 -17.80 6.95
CA ALA A 82 17.73 -18.27 6.33
C ALA A 82 18.39 -19.43 7.08
N ILE A 83 18.13 -19.59 8.38
CA ILE A 83 18.60 -20.73 9.17
C ILE A 83 17.64 -21.94 9.00
N GLU A 84 16.34 -21.72 9.13
CA GLU A 84 15.34 -22.79 9.17
C GLU A 84 14.96 -23.33 7.77
N ASN A 85 15.02 -22.48 6.75
CA ASN A 85 14.57 -22.75 5.38
C ASN A 85 15.63 -22.36 4.33
N SER A 86 16.91 -22.55 4.67
CA SER A 86 18.10 -22.08 3.93
C SER A 86 17.94 -22.15 2.40
N ASP A 87 17.68 -23.33 1.88
CA ASP A 87 17.70 -23.64 0.45
C ASP A 87 16.32 -23.48 -0.22
N GLN A 88 15.29 -23.07 0.55
CA GLN A 88 13.96 -22.86 -0.02
C GLN A 88 13.98 -21.60 -0.90
N ILE A 89 13.61 -21.78 -2.17
CA ILE A 89 13.45 -20.67 -3.12
C ILE A 89 12.28 -19.80 -2.68
N ILE A 90 12.53 -18.51 -2.52
CA ILE A 90 11.55 -17.51 -2.09
C ILE A 90 11.32 -16.40 -3.12
N LEU A 91 12.28 -16.18 -4.01
CA LEU A 91 12.19 -15.15 -5.04
C LEU A 91 12.58 -15.71 -6.41
N PHE A 92 11.74 -15.42 -7.40
CA PHE A 92 12.00 -15.61 -8.82
C PHE A 92 12.06 -14.24 -9.48
N TYR A 93 13.10 -13.98 -10.26
CA TYR A 93 13.27 -12.76 -11.02
C TYR A 93 13.92 -13.04 -12.37
N LYS A 94 13.20 -12.84 -13.46
CA LYS A 94 13.63 -13.26 -14.80
C LYS A 94 14.01 -14.76 -14.75
N ASP A 95 15.21 -15.10 -15.18
CA ASP A 95 15.72 -16.48 -15.17
C ASP A 95 16.45 -16.87 -13.87
N GLU A 96 16.53 -15.95 -12.90
CA GLU A 96 17.22 -16.15 -11.62
C GLU A 96 16.27 -16.59 -10.52
N GLN A 97 16.81 -17.34 -9.57
CA GLN A 97 16.10 -17.82 -8.40
C GLN A 97 16.96 -17.59 -7.16
N PHE A 98 16.33 -17.12 -6.08
CA PHE A 98 17.02 -16.82 -4.82
C PHE A 98 16.35 -17.57 -3.68
N CYS A 99 17.15 -18.32 -2.91
CA CYS A 99 16.68 -18.93 -1.66
C CYS A 99 16.81 -17.94 -0.48
N PHE A 100 16.30 -18.33 0.68
CA PHE A 100 16.42 -17.49 1.88
C PHE A 100 17.88 -17.19 2.26
N LYS A 101 18.76 -18.17 2.08
CA LYS A 101 20.20 -18.00 2.31
C LYS A 101 20.78 -16.92 1.39
N ASP A 102 20.46 -16.96 0.10
CA ASP A 102 20.97 -15.99 -0.87
C ASP A 102 20.57 -14.57 -0.50
N ILE A 103 19.27 -14.33 -0.22
CA ILE A 103 18.77 -13.01 0.16
C ILE A 103 19.43 -12.54 1.46
N ASN A 104 19.58 -13.44 2.44
CA ASN A 104 20.21 -13.09 3.71
C ASN A 104 21.69 -12.73 3.55
N GLU A 105 22.46 -13.55 2.82
CA GLU A 105 23.90 -13.34 2.60
C GLU A 105 24.19 -12.09 1.78
N GLN A 106 23.44 -11.86 0.68
CA GLN A 106 23.58 -10.63 -0.13
C GLN A 106 23.24 -9.38 0.68
N SER A 107 22.18 -9.45 1.50
CA SER A 107 21.83 -8.36 2.41
C SER A 107 22.91 -8.12 3.48
N ASN A 108 23.57 -9.18 3.97
CA ASN A 108 24.65 -9.07 4.94
C ASN A 108 25.89 -8.42 4.33
N GLN A 109 26.29 -8.84 3.13
CA GLN A 109 27.40 -8.21 2.39
C GLN A 109 27.16 -6.72 2.18
N PHE A 110 25.92 -6.36 1.83
CA PHE A 110 25.50 -4.98 1.67
C PHE A 110 25.54 -4.22 3.02
N ALA A 111 25.02 -4.81 4.08
CA ALA A 111 25.01 -4.22 5.42
C ALA A 111 26.43 -3.94 5.95
N TRP A 112 27.38 -4.87 5.77
CA TRP A 112 28.78 -4.66 6.14
C TRP A 112 29.43 -3.55 5.33
N GLY A 113 29.09 -3.44 4.06
CA GLY A 113 29.55 -2.32 3.21
C GLY A 113 29.03 -0.98 3.70
N ILE A 114 27.73 -0.91 4.03
CA ILE A 114 27.13 0.31 4.61
C ILE A 114 27.78 0.67 5.95
N LEU A 115 28.01 -0.29 6.84
CA LEU A 115 28.68 -0.04 8.13
C LEU A 115 30.09 0.57 7.93
N ASN A 116 30.87 0.03 6.98
CA ASN A 116 32.19 0.58 6.63
C ASN A 116 32.09 2.00 6.06
N LEU A 117 31.08 2.24 5.20
CA LEU A 117 30.86 3.56 4.59
C LEU A 117 30.43 4.60 5.62
N VAL A 118 29.51 4.25 6.50
CA VAL A 118 29.00 5.12 7.59
C VAL A 118 30.12 5.50 8.56
N ALA A 119 30.99 4.54 8.91
CA ALA A 119 32.17 4.80 9.71
C ALA A 119 33.14 5.79 9.05
N LYS A 120 33.45 5.62 7.75
CA LYS A 120 34.30 6.53 6.96
C LYS A 120 33.71 7.94 6.84
N LEU A 121 32.38 8.05 6.73
CA LEU A 121 31.69 9.34 6.62
C LEU A 121 31.50 10.03 7.99
N ASN A 122 31.79 9.34 9.08
CA ASN A 122 31.55 9.78 10.46
C ASN A 122 30.12 10.31 10.66
N VAL A 123 29.13 9.51 10.23
CA VAL A 123 27.69 9.78 10.43
C VAL A 123 27.08 8.66 11.24
N LYS A 124 26.07 8.96 12.04
CA LYS A 124 25.39 7.96 12.85
C LYS A 124 24.01 7.67 12.27
N ASN A 125 23.74 6.39 11.98
CA ASN A 125 22.43 5.88 11.50
C ASN A 125 21.79 6.79 10.41
N PRO A 126 22.48 7.04 9.29
CA PRO A 126 21.99 7.95 8.27
C PRO A 126 20.76 7.39 7.54
N ASN A 127 19.95 8.29 7.00
CA ASN A 127 18.91 7.93 6.05
C ASN A 127 19.56 7.68 4.69
N ILE A 128 19.25 6.52 4.11
CA ILE A 128 19.80 6.04 2.84
C ILE A 128 18.64 5.87 1.86
N SER A 129 18.64 6.68 0.80
CA SER A 129 17.62 6.63 -0.23
C SER A 129 17.97 5.64 -1.32
N VAL A 130 16.97 4.88 -1.77
CA VAL A 130 17.09 3.93 -2.87
C VAL A 130 16.05 4.26 -3.93
N MET A 131 16.51 4.61 -5.13
CA MET A 131 15.69 4.93 -6.30
C MET A 131 15.99 3.91 -7.40
N MET A 132 15.32 2.76 -7.34
CA MET A 132 15.55 1.61 -8.21
C MET A 132 14.23 1.03 -8.71
N SER A 133 14.26 0.46 -9.90
CA SER A 133 13.22 -0.44 -10.40
C SER A 133 13.17 -1.75 -9.59
N ASN A 134 12.14 -2.55 -9.75
CA ASN A 134 12.08 -3.84 -9.07
C ASN A 134 13.21 -4.75 -9.55
N CYS A 135 14.04 -5.17 -8.63
CA CYS A 135 15.10 -6.15 -8.85
C CYS A 135 15.50 -6.79 -7.51
N PRO A 136 16.25 -7.90 -7.51
CA PRO A 136 16.74 -8.51 -6.28
C PRO A 136 17.63 -7.57 -5.45
N ASP A 137 18.43 -6.75 -6.10
CA ASP A 137 19.30 -5.77 -5.42
C ASP A 137 18.52 -4.73 -4.60
N PHE A 138 17.27 -4.39 -4.99
CA PHE A 138 16.40 -3.57 -4.15
C PHE A 138 16.15 -4.23 -2.78
N LEU A 139 15.90 -5.55 -2.77
CA LEU A 139 15.71 -6.29 -1.51
C LEU A 139 17.00 -6.37 -0.70
N PHE A 140 18.15 -6.56 -1.38
CA PHE A 140 19.46 -6.57 -0.71
C PHE A 140 19.77 -5.22 -0.06
N CYS A 141 19.47 -4.12 -0.75
CA CYS A 141 19.55 -2.76 -0.21
C CYS A 141 18.61 -2.58 0.98
N TRP A 142 17.33 -2.90 0.81
CA TRP A 142 16.32 -2.71 1.84
C TRP A 142 16.69 -3.43 3.14
N PHE A 143 16.92 -4.74 3.06
CA PHE A 143 17.30 -5.51 4.26
C PHE A 143 18.68 -5.14 4.78
N GLY A 144 19.64 -4.88 3.91
CA GLY A 144 21.01 -4.54 4.30
C GLY A 144 21.11 -3.19 5.00
N ILE A 145 20.38 -2.17 4.53
CA ILE A 145 20.31 -0.86 5.18
C ILE A 145 19.72 -1.01 6.58
N ILE A 146 18.61 -1.72 6.73
CA ILE A 146 18.01 -1.96 8.04
C ILE A 146 18.96 -2.76 8.95
N LYS A 147 19.59 -3.84 8.43
CA LYS A 147 20.57 -4.64 9.20
C LYS A 147 21.77 -3.84 9.69
N SER A 148 22.14 -2.77 8.99
CA SER A 148 23.21 -1.86 9.42
C SER A 148 22.78 -0.83 10.48
N GLY A 149 21.52 -0.83 10.90
CA GLY A 149 20.96 0.16 11.82
C GLY A 149 20.68 1.52 11.17
N CYS A 150 20.75 1.60 9.84
CA CYS A 150 20.39 2.79 9.06
C CYS A 150 18.91 2.81 8.69
N VAL A 151 18.41 3.98 8.30
CA VAL A 151 17.02 4.16 7.90
C VAL A 151 16.89 4.06 6.37
N PHE A 152 16.07 3.14 5.91
CA PHE A 152 15.78 2.93 4.50
C PHE A 152 14.74 3.94 4.00
N VAL A 153 15.00 4.59 2.86
CA VAL A 153 14.09 5.56 2.24
C VAL A 153 13.85 5.16 0.79
N PRO A 154 12.81 4.34 0.51
CA PRO A 154 12.46 3.99 -0.87
C PRO A 154 11.90 5.21 -1.60
N ILE A 155 12.44 5.50 -2.78
CA ILE A 155 12.04 6.63 -3.60
C ILE A 155 11.17 6.16 -4.76
N ASN A 156 10.02 6.78 -4.93
CA ASN A 156 9.18 6.57 -6.10
C ASN A 156 9.91 7.02 -7.36
N THR A 157 10.16 6.10 -8.27
CA THR A 157 10.93 6.31 -9.51
C THR A 157 10.25 7.25 -10.52
N ALA A 158 8.96 7.52 -10.32
CA ALA A 158 8.23 8.50 -11.14
C ALA A 158 8.41 9.96 -10.68
N LEU A 159 9.01 10.20 -9.51
CA LEU A 159 9.23 11.55 -8.99
C LEU A 159 10.25 12.31 -9.81
N LYS A 160 9.97 13.59 -10.08
CA LYS A 160 10.83 14.52 -10.82
C LYS A 160 10.77 15.92 -10.20
N GLY A 161 11.71 16.79 -10.58
CA GLY A 161 11.73 18.20 -10.25
C GLY A 161 11.53 18.47 -8.75
N GLU A 162 10.65 19.40 -8.41
CA GLU A 162 10.44 19.89 -7.03
C GLU A 162 9.96 18.79 -6.06
N TYR A 163 9.21 17.78 -6.53
CA TYR A 163 8.79 16.67 -5.68
C TYR A 163 9.96 15.78 -5.28
N LEU A 164 10.85 15.47 -6.21
CA LEU A 164 12.06 14.67 -5.93
C LEU A 164 13.04 15.46 -5.04
N ILE A 165 13.22 16.77 -5.31
CA ILE A 165 13.99 17.68 -4.44
C ILE A 165 13.44 17.66 -3.02
N HIS A 166 12.13 17.81 -2.88
CA HIS A 166 11.48 17.82 -1.57
C HIS A 166 11.75 16.51 -0.81
N VAL A 167 11.48 15.37 -1.42
CA VAL A 167 11.63 14.06 -0.76
C VAL A 167 13.07 13.81 -0.33
N LEU A 168 14.06 14.07 -1.18
CA LEU A 168 15.47 13.85 -0.86
C LEU A 168 16.02 14.81 0.21
N ASN A 169 15.55 16.06 0.23
CA ASN A 169 15.95 17.03 1.26
C ASN A 169 15.21 16.81 2.58
N ASP A 170 13.91 16.54 2.54
CA ASP A 170 13.09 16.32 3.74
C ASP A 170 13.51 15.05 4.47
N SER A 171 13.80 13.97 3.73
CA SER A 171 14.32 12.72 4.28
C SER A 171 15.74 12.82 4.86
N ASP A 172 16.42 13.96 4.79
CA ASP A 172 17.84 14.10 5.19
C ASP A 172 18.76 13.05 4.58
N THR A 173 18.48 12.63 3.37
CA THR A 173 19.28 11.63 2.64
C THR A 173 20.76 11.97 2.66
N LYS A 174 21.59 11.05 3.16
CA LYS A 174 23.07 11.17 3.18
C LYS A 174 23.73 10.35 2.09
N ILE A 175 23.11 9.23 1.76
CA ILE A 175 23.59 8.30 0.74
C ILE A 175 22.42 8.04 -0.20
N LEU A 176 22.64 8.16 -1.50
CA LEU A 176 21.69 7.83 -2.54
C LEU A 176 22.20 6.64 -3.33
N ILE A 177 21.34 5.64 -3.52
CA ILE A 177 21.56 4.53 -4.43
C ILE A 177 20.52 4.68 -5.53
N ILE A 178 20.96 4.76 -6.78
CA ILE A 178 20.08 5.13 -7.90
C ILE A 178 20.38 4.26 -9.13
N ASP A 179 19.31 3.76 -9.79
CA ASP A 179 19.47 3.13 -11.10
C ASP A 179 19.94 4.16 -12.14
N TYR A 180 20.78 3.71 -13.04
CA TYR A 180 21.29 4.52 -14.14
C TYR A 180 20.18 5.18 -14.96
N ASP A 181 19.06 4.49 -15.16
CA ASP A 181 17.90 5.01 -15.90
C ASP A 181 17.34 6.32 -15.32
N PHE A 182 17.59 6.60 -14.04
CA PHE A 182 17.09 7.79 -13.33
C PHE A 182 18.18 8.88 -13.14
N ILE A 183 19.41 8.65 -13.56
CA ILE A 183 20.52 9.61 -13.40
C ILE A 183 20.19 10.94 -14.08
N LYS A 184 19.66 10.93 -15.29
CA LYS A 184 19.35 12.16 -16.03
C LYS A 184 18.38 13.06 -15.26
N GLN A 185 17.29 12.51 -14.73
CA GLN A 185 16.33 13.31 -13.95
C GLN A 185 16.88 13.75 -12.59
N PHE A 186 17.84 13.02 -12.04
CA PHE A 186 18.52 13.39 -10.81
C PHE A 186 19.53 14.54 -11.06
N GLU A 187 20.28 14.51 -12.15
CA GLU A 187 21.25 15.58 -12.52
C GLU A 187 20.58 16.95 -12.62
N GLU A 188 19.36 17.02 -13.15
CA GLU A 188 18.61 18.27 -13.27
C GLU A 188 18.35 18.95 -11.92
N ILE A 189 18.33 18.17 -10.83
CA ILE A 189 18.01 18.67 -9.48
C ILE A 189 19.20 18.64 -8.52
N ARG A 190 20.29 17.96 -8.87
CA ARG A 190 21.47 17.74 -8.03
C ARG A 190 22.00 19.01 -7.35
N PRO A 191 22.10 20.18 -8.01
CA PRO A 191 22.58 21.41 -7.38
C PRO A 191 21.77 21.87 -6.17
N LYS A 192 20.50 21.40 -6.04
CA LYS A 192 19.60 21.73 -4.93
C LYS A 192 19.66 20.72 -3.77
N LEU A 193 20.57 19.73 -3.82
CA LEU A 193 20.66 18.59 -2.89
C LEU A 193 21.98 18.59 -2.12
N SER A 194 22.15 19.53 -1.19
CA SER A 194 23.40 19.72 -0.45
C SER A 194 23.68 18.69 0.65
N LYS A 195 22.70 17.87 1.03
CA LYS A 195 22.82 16.90 2.14
C LYS A 195 23.40 15.55 1.71
N ILE A 196 23.34 15.21 0.42
CA ILE A 196 23.82 13.94 -0.12
C ILE A 196 25.35 13.97 -0.18
N ARG A 197 25.99 12.97 0.43
CA ARG A 197 27.45 12.86 0.53
C ARG A 197 28.04 11.81 -0.40
N ARG A 198 27.26 10.80 -0.77
CA ARG A 198 27.68 9.73 -1.69
C ARG A 198 26.52 9.29 -2.55
N ILE A 199 26.80 9.04 -3.81
CA ILE A 199 25.87 8.54 -4.80
C ILE A 199 26.44 7.27 -5.39
N PHE A 200 25.66 6.20 -5.36
CA PHE A 200 26.00 4.92 -5.95
C PHE A 200 25.06 4.62 -7.10
N VAL A 201 25.63 4.31 -8.25
CA VAL A 201 24.88 4.03 -9.48
C VAL A 201 24.76 2.51 -9.65
N HIS A 202 23.55 2.05 -9.70
CA HIS A 202 23.20 0.66 -9.97
C HIS A 202 22.88 0.51 -11.46
N ASN A 203 23.20 -0.66 -12.02
CA ASN A 203 22.90 -1.04 -13.40
C ASN A 203 23.43 -0.04 -14.45
N ALA A 204 24.62 0.55 -14.18
CA ALA A 204 25.30 1.41 -15.14
C ALA A 204 25.79 0.60 -16.35
N PRO A 205 25.74 1.15 -17.57
CA PRO A 205 26.32 0.49 -18.74
C PRO A 205 27.85 0.47 -18.66
N ASP A 206 28.48 -0.47 -19.37
CA ASP A 206 29.94 -0.70 -19.34
C ASP A 206 30.78 0.55 -19.70
N ASN A 207 30.21 1.46 -20.47
CA ASN A 207 30.85 2.72 -20.86
C ASN A 207 30.58 3.87 -19.89
N PHE A 208 29.92 3.64 -18.75
CA PHE A 208 29.75 4.68 -17.74
C PHE A 208 31.02 4.88 -16.93
N GLU A 209 31.51 6.12 -16.88
CA GLU A 209 32.72 6.47 -16.13
C GLU A 209 32.36 6.80 -14.67
N PHE A 210 32.73 5.91 -13.77
CA PHE A 210 32.66 6.15 -12.34
C PHE A 210 33.72 7.14 -11.88
N ASN A 211 33.39 7.99 -10.93
CA ASN A 211 34.25 9.02 -10.38
C ASN A 211 33.89 9.31 -8.91
N ASP A 212 34.46 10.35 -8.30
CA ASP A 212 34.21 10.73 -6.91
C ASP A 212 32.74 11.15 -6.65
N ASP A 213 32.02 11.59 -7.67
CA ASP A 213 30.62 11.99 -7.61
C ASP A 213 29.67 10.80 -7.75
N TYR A 214 30.03 9.84 -8.59
CA TYR A 214 29.25 8.66 -8.93
C TYR A 214 30.08 7.40 -8.76
N LEU A 215 29.77 6.64 -7.71
CA LEU A 215 30.44 5.41 -7.34
C LEU A 215 29.68 4.19 -7.90
N ASP A 216 30.40 3.12 -8.17
CA ASP A 216 29.78 1.86 -8.55
C ASP A 216 29.02 1.25 -7.37
N TYR A 217 27.76 0.87 -7.59
CA TYR A 217 26.94 0.15 -6.62
C TYR A 217 27.63 -1.10 -6.07
N GLN A 218 28.36 -1.85 -6.92
CA GLN A 218 29.04 -3.07 -6.48
C GLN A 218 30.14 -2.78 -5.45
N SER A 219 30.70 -1.58 -5.45
CA SER A 219 31.71 -1.17 -4.47
C SER A 219 31.20 -1.04 -3.03
N ILE A 220 29.88 -1.02 -2.82
CA ILE A 220 29.29 -1.06 -1.49
C ILE A 220 29.46 -2.47 -0.87
N LYS A 221 29.32 -3.53 -1.69
CA LYS A 221 29.28 -4.90 -1.18
C LYS A 221 30.60 -5.30 -0.50
N ASN A 222 30.50 -5.83 0.70
CA ASN A 222 31.62 -6.43 1.44
C ASN A 222 31.65 -7.94 1.20
N SER A 223 32.81 -8.55 1.41
CA SER A 223 32.94 -10.02 1.28
C SER A 223 32.32 -10.80 2.45
N ASN A 224 32.06 -10.14 3.57
CA ASN A 224 31.49 -10.80 4.75
C ASN A 224 30.00 -11.13 4.55
N ARG A 225 29.67 -12.40 4.63
CA ARG A 225 28.30 -12.93 4.47
C ARG A 225 27.57 -13.18 5.78
N GLU A 226 28.23 -13.02 6.92
CA GLU A 226 27.62 -13.24 8.23
C GLU A 226 26.71 -12.07 8.63
N ASN A 227 25.69 -12.36 9.44
CA ASN A 227 24.78 -11.32 9.90
C ASN A 227 25.52 -10.32 10.79
N PRO A 228 25.40 -9.02 10.54
CA PRO A 228 25.92 -8.00 11.45
C PRO A 228 25.31 -8.13 12.84
N MET A 229 26.13 -7.94 13.87
CA MET A 229 25.71 -8.03 15.28
C MET A 229 25.11 -6.70 15.77
N ILE A 230 24.31 -6.06 14.94
CA ILE A 230 23.58 -4.84 15.30
C ILE A 230 22.23 -5.22 15.90
N ASN A 231 21.96 -4.77 17.12
CA ASN A 231 20.65 -4.95 17.74
C ASN A 231 19.69 -3.87 17.22
N ILE A 232 18.60 -4.31 16.60
CA ILE A 232 17.51 -3.46 16.13
C ILE A 232 16.27 -3.87 16.94
N PHE A 233 15.64 -2.88 17.55
CA PHE A 233 14.48 -3.04 18.42
C PHE A 233 13.20 -2.56 17.71
N ASP A 234 12.05 -2.90 18.26
CA ASP A 234 10.74 -2.51 17.72
C ASP A 234 10.54 -0.99 17.64
N GLU A 235 11.18 -0.26 18.53
CA GLU A 235 11.10 1.20 18.61
C GLU A 235 12.09 1.94 17.71
N ASP A 236 13.06 1.22 17.12
CA ASP A 236 14.04 1.86 16.24
C ASP A 236 13.41 2.27 14.92
N PRO A 237 13.70 3.48 14.41
CA PRO A 237 13.29 3.88 13.07
C PRO A 237 14.04 3.05 12.03
N ILE A 238 13.30 2.38 11.16
CA ILE A 238 13.87 1.51 10.13
C ILE A 238 13.60 1.98 8.70
N GLN A 239 12.52 2.75 8.50
CA GLN A 239 12.12 3.17 7.16
C GLN A 239 11.30 4.45 7.17
N ILE A 240 11.47 5.28 6.14
CA ILE A 240 10.63 6.45 5.86
C ILE A 240 10.05 6.28 4.46
N MET A 241 8.72 6.25 4.35
CA MET A 241 8.02 6.21 3.07
C MET A 241 7.22 7.49 2.86
N TYR A 242 7.29 8.04 1.66
CA TYR A 242 6.60 9.28 1.36
C TYR A 242 5.21 9.05 0.76
N THR A 243 4.21 9.78 1.31
CA THR A 243 2.85 9.79 0.76
C THR A 243 2.82 10.46 -0.62
N GLU A 244 1.73 10.24 -1.37
CA GLU A 244 1.58 10.78 -2.73
C GLU A 244 1.41 12.30 -2.81
N GLY A 245 1.25 12.99 -1.66
CA GLY A 245 1.19 14.46 -1.61
C GLY A 245 -0.04 15.10 -2.26
N ILE A 246 -1.19 14.43 -2.19
CA ILE A 246 -2.45 14.86 -2.84
C ILE A 246 -2.92 16.24 -2.37
N THR A 247 -2.67 16.59 -1.11
CA THR A 247 -3.09 17.86 -0.49
C THR A 247 -1.93 18.83 -0.25
N GLY A 248 -0.78 18.58 -0.85
CA GLY A 248 0.44 19.35 -0.63
C GLY A 248 1.70 18.58 -1.00
N LYS A 249 2.82 18.92 -0.38
CA LYS A 249 4.07 18.17 -0.56
C LYS A 249 3.96 16.78 0.09
N PRO A 250 4.62 15.75 -0.48
CA PRO A 250 4.70 14.42 0.13
C PRO A 250 5.19 14.49 1.59
N LYS A 251 4.55 13.70 2.48
CA LYS A 251 4.94 13.58 3.88
C LYS A 251 5.62 12.25 4.11
N GLY A 252 6.73 12.25 4.83
CA GLY A 252 7.46 11.03 5.19
C GLY A 252 6.78 10.34 6.39
N VAL A 253 6.26 9.14 6.19
CA VAL A 253 5.76 8.29 7.28
C VAL A 253 6.93 7.48 7.82
N LEU A 254 7.16 7.58 9.13
CA LEU A 254 8.23 6.86 9.81
C LEU A 254 7.73 5.49 10.29
N TYR A 255 8.39 4.45 9.82
CA TYR A 255 8.12 3.08 10.26
C TYR A 255 9.19 2.59 11.22
N ARG A 256 8.74 1.96 12.30
CA ARG A 256 9.58 1.31 13.29
C ARG A 256 9.49 -0.21 13.12
N ASN A 257 8.36 -0.80 13.34
CA ASN A 257 8.14 -2.22 13.06
C ASN A 257 7.13 -2.43 11.94
N MET A 258 7.54 -3.09 10.87
CA MET A 258 6.70 -3.41 9.70
C MET A 258 6.19 -4.86 9.72
N VAL A 259 6.76 -5.71 10.56
CA VAL A 259 6.52 -7.16 10.48
C VAL A 259 5.13 -7.52 10.99
N LEU A 260 4.73 -6.99 12.15
CA LEU A 260 3.44 -7.32 12.74
C LEU A 260 2.23 -6.98 11.86
N PRO A 261 2.10 -5.74 11.32
CA PRO A 261 1.00 -5.42 10.40
C PRO A 261 0.99 -6.30 9.15
N ALA A 262 2.17 -6.57 8.58
CA ALA A 262 2.28 -7.39 7.37
C ALA A 262 1.87 -8.85 7.61
N ILE A 263 2.17 -9.39 8.79
CA ILE A 263 1.76 -10.75 9.14
C ILE A 263 0.25 -10.84 9.38
N ASP A 264 -0.37 -9.82 9.98
CA ASP A 264 -1.83 -9.77 10.14
C ASP A 264 -2.54 -9.77 8.77
N ILE A 265 -2.01 -9.01 7.80
CA ILE A 265 -2.42 -9.09 6.39
C ILE A 265 -2.27 -10.51 5.86
N GLY A 266 -1.12 -11.13 6.05
CA GLY A 266 -0.85 -12.49 5.59
C GLY A 266 -1.81 -13.54 6.16
N TYR A 267 -2.14 -13.48 7.45
CA TYR A 267 -3.16 -14.37 8.04
C TYR A 267 -4.54 -14.15 7.39
N ARG A 268 -4.91 -12.91 7.10
CA ARG A 268 -6.17 -12.65 6.39
C ARG A 268 -6.14 -13.23 4.97
N LEU A 269 -5.00 -13.13 4.26
CA LEU A 269 -4.83 -13.74 2.95
C LEU A 269 -4.86 -15.28 3.00
N MET A 270 -4.36 -15.91 4.07
CA MET A 270 -4.50 -17.36 4.28
C MET A 270 -5.96 -17.78 4.37
N ASN A 271 -6.82 -16.98 5.02
CA ASN A 271 -8.26 -17.25 5.07
C ASN A 271 -8.95 -17.14 3.70
N ILE A 272 -8.32 -16.49 2.72
CA ILE A 272 -8.80 -16.41 1.33
C ILE A 272 -8.34 -17.62 0.52
N GLY A 273 -7.23 -18.22 0.86
CA GLY A 273 -6.66 -19.35 0.13
C GLY A 273 -5.17 -19.23 -0.16
N LEU A 274 -4.47 -18.35 0.55
CA LEU A 274 -3.01 -18.34 0.55
C LEU A 274 -2.52 -19.62 1.27
N THR A 275 -1.77 -20.47 0.60
CA THR A 275 -1.25 -21.72 1.13
C THR A 275 0.25 -21.83 0.84
N ARG A 276 0.93 -22.84 1.40
CA ARG A 276 2.35 -23.11 1.12
C ARG A 276 2.63 -23.47 -0.35
N GLU A 277 1.62 -23.92 -1.07
CA GLU A 277 1.70 -24.26 -2.51
C GLU A 277 1.50 -23.02 -3.40
N THR A 278 1.14 -21.89 -2.79
CA THR A 278 0.92 -20.63 -3.49
C THR A 278 2.26 -20.06 -3.97
N LYS A 279 2.24 -19.49 -5.17
CA LYS A 279 3.30 -18.64 -5.70
C LYS A 279 2.65 -17.31 -6.14
N ILE A 280 3.20 -16.19 -5.68
CA ILE A 280 2.63 -14.86 -5.92
C ILE A 280 3.38 -14.18 -7.07
N TYR A 281 2.67 -13.72 -8.09
CA TYR A 281 3.22 -12.78 -9.07
C TYR A 281 3.04 -11.35 -8.59
N CYS A 282 4.15 -10.62 -8.42
CA CYS A 282 4.18 -9.26 -7.92
C CYS A 282 4.68 -8.27 -8.98
N PRO A 283 3.79 -7.60 -9.71
CA PRO A 283 4.16 -6.51 -10.63
C PRO A 283 4.19 -5.14 -9.95
N MET A 284 3.90 -5.07 -8.64
CA MET A 284 3.85 -3.82 -7.88
C MET A 284 5.24 -3.30 -7.58
N PRO A 285 5.45 -1.97 -7.61
CA PRO A 285 6.75 -1.38 -7.28
C PRO A 285 7.16 -1.65 -5.83
N LEU A 286 8.39 -2.11 -5.63
CA LEU A 286 8.94 -2.40 -4.29
C LEU A 286 9.12 -1.16 -3.42
N PHE A 287 9.21 0.03 -4.02
CA PHE A 287 9.25 1.28 -3.26
C PHE A 287 7.91 1.64 -2.60
N GLN A 288 6.83 0.92 -2.91
CA GLN A 288 5.52 1.12 -2.31
C GLN A 288 5.24 0.13 -1.18
N GLY A 289 4.55 0.64 -0.14
CA GLY A 289 4.13 -0.16 1.01
C GLY A 289 3.29 -1.38 0.63
N VAL A 290 2.51 -1.30 -0.44
CA VAL A 290 1.70 -2.43 -0.91
C VAL A 290 2.56 -3.64 -1.26
N ALA A 291 3.64 -3.48 -2.05
CA ALA A 291 4.54 -4.59 -2.35
C ALA A 291 5.23 -5.13 -1.09
N GLN A 292 5.61 -4.25 -0.18
CA GLN A 292 6.33 -4.63 1.05
C GLN A 292 5.43 -5.32 2.06
N PHE A 293 4.28 -4.70 2.43
CA PHE A 293 3.39 -5.20 3.49
C PHE A 293 2.45 -6.32 3.04
N TYR A 294 2.01 -6.31 1.77
CA TYR A 294 1.04 -7.29 1.29
C TYR A 294 1.69 -8.46 0.54
N VAL A 295 2.97 -8.33 0.13
CA VAL A 295 3.66 -9.39 -0.62
C VAL A 295 4.94 -9.84 0.07
N ILE A 296 5.98 -9.00 0.13
CA ILE A 296 7.33 -9.46 0.49
C ILE A 296 7.41 -9.95 1.94
N ILE A 297 6.97 -9.15 2.92
CA ILE A 297 7.06 -9.55 4.33
C ILE A 297 6.18 -10.76 4.64
N PRO A 298 4.88 -10.83 4.22
CA PRO A 298 4.08 -12.03 4.38
C PRO A 298 4.70 -13.26 3.69
N SER A 299 5.26 -13.10 2.48
CA SER A 299 5.90 -14.19 1.76
C SER A 299 7.10 -14.76 2.51
N ILE A 300 7.95 -13.91 3.08
CA ILE A 300 9.06 -14.34 3.94
C ILE A 300 8.52 -15.08 5.16
N PHE A 301 7.51 -14.53 5.83
CA PHE A 301 6.97 -15.12 7.05
C PHE A 301 6.35 -16.49 6.82
N PHE A 302 5.50 -16.62 5.79
CA PHE A 302 4.75 -17.85 5.48
C PHE A 302 5.48 -18.79 4.51
N ASN A 303 6.71 -18.47 4.10
CA ASN A 303 7.52 -19.23 3.16
C ASN A 303 6.84 -19.39 1.78
N ILE A 304 6.28 -18.31 1.24
CA ILE A 304 5.54 -18.29 -0.02
C ILE A 304 6.39 -17.67 -1.12
N PRO A 305 6.73 -18.38 -2.19
CA PRO A 305 7.56 -17.84 -3.26
C PRO A 305 6.90 -16.68 -4.00
N VAL A 306 7.72 -15.69 -4.35
CA VAL A 306 7.32 -14.51 -5.13
C VAL A 306 8.00 -14.53 -6.49
N VAL A 307 7.23 -14.32 -7.55
CA VAL A 307 7.72 -13.97 -8.90
C VAL A 307 7.67 -12.46 -9.01
N LEU A 308 8.82 -11.82 -8.96
CA LEU A 308 8.94 -10.37 -9.00
C LEU A 308 9.06 -9.90 -10.45
N ALA A 309 8.13 -9.09 -10.91
CA ALA A 309 8.27 -8.41 -12.19
C ALA A 309 9.08 -7.11 -12.03
N GLU A 310 9.94 -6.82 -12.99
CA GLU A 310 10.70 -5.56 -13.03
C GLU A 310 9.78 -4.33 -13.03
N LYS A 311 8.70 -4.42 -13.80
CA LYS A 311 7.58 -3.47 -13.84
C LYS A 311 6.38 -4.15 -14.46
N PHE A 312 5.20 -3.60 -14.25
CA PHE A 312 4.01 -4.08 -14.95
C PHE A 312 4.15 -3.86 -16.46
N ASN A 313 3.95 -4.93 -17.23
CA ASN A 313 3.90 -4.91 -18.69
C ASN A 313 2.95 -6.00 -19.18
N VAL A 314 1.94 -5.63 -19.97
CA VAL A 314 0.86 -6.54 -20.41
C VAL A 314 1.38 -7.74 -21.18
N LYS A 315 2.38 -7.58 -22.06
CA LYS A 315 2.95 -8.69 -22.83
C LYS A 315 3.73 -9.63 -21.93
N LYS A 316 4.64 -9.08 -21.10
CA LYS A 316 5.44 -9.86 -20.15
C LYS A 316 4.60 -10.53 -19.07
N PHE A 317 3.50 -9.91 -18.63
CA PHE A 317 2.61 -10.48 -17.61
C PHE A 317 2.21 -11.92 -17.95
N TRP A 318 1.67 -12.17 -19.13
CA TRP A 318 1.24 -13.51 -19.52
C TRP A 318 2.40 -14.46 -19.83
N GLU A 319 3.55 -13.93 -20.27
CA GLU A 319 4.80 -14.72 -20.43
C GLU A 319 5.29 -15.22 -19.08
N ASP A 320 5.44 -14.33 -18.09
CA ASP A 320 5.88 -14.66 -16.74
C ASP A 320 4.92 -15.64 -16.05
N ILE A 321 3.59 -15.45 -16.23
CA ILE A 321 2.57 -16.38 -15.70
C ILE A 321 2.79 -17.80 -16.25
N ARG A 322 3.07 -17.96 -17.53
CA ARG A 322 3.32 -19.26 -18.15
C ARG A 322 4.66 -19.87 -17.74
N THR A 323 5.69 -19.05 -17.61
CA THR A 323 7.04 -19.49 -17.27
C THR A 323 7.14 -19.93 -15.82
N HIS A 324 6.61 -19.13 -14.90
CA HIS A 324 6.80 -19.35 -13.46
C HIS A 324 5.62 -20.01 -12.77
N ASN A 325 4.47 -20.17 -13.45
CA ASN A 325 3.26 -20.78 -12.92
C ASN A 325 2.81 -20.25 -11.54
N PRO A 326 2.71 -18.90 -11.33
CA PRO A 326 2.14 -18.38 -10.10
C PRO A 326 0.64 -18.69 -10.03
N THR A 327 0.12 -18.84 -8.83
CA THR A 327 -1.29 -19.18 -8.59
C THR A 327 -2.13 -17.98 -8.20
N ILE A 328 -1.50 -16.87 -7.85
CA ILE A 328 -2.13 -15.58 -7.55
C ILE A 328 -1.26 -14.44 -8.06
N PHE A 329 -1.88 -13.25 -8.21
CA PHE A 329 -1.13 -12.04 -8.49
C PHE A 329 -1.71 -10.85 -7.74
N THR A 330 -0.92 -9.77 -7.66
CA THR A 330 -1.32 -8.50 -7.07
C THR A 330 -1.58 -7.45 -8.13
N TYR A 331 -2.54 -6.55 -7.88
CA TYR A 331 -2.92 -5.56 -8.89
C TYR A 331 -3.19 -4.16 -8.32
N PHE A 332 -3.03 -3.17 -9.19
CA PHE A 332 -3.78 -1.91 -9.17
C PHE A 332 -4.86 -1.98 -10.24
N GLY A 333 -5.98 -1.28 -10.03
CA GLY A 333 -7.10 -1.29 -10.99
C GLY A 333 -6.68 -0.99 -12.42
N GLY A 334 -5.69 -0.09 -12.60
CA GLY A 334 -5.12 0.18 -13.92
C GLY A 334 -4.45 -1.03 -14.60
N TYR A 335 -3.86 -1.95 -13.83
CA TYR A 335 -3.28 -3.18 -14.40
C TYR A 335 -4.38 -4.09 -14.95
N LEU A 336 -5.47 -4.25 -14.18
CA LEU A 336 -6.64 -5.01 -14.63
C LEU A 336 -7.24 -4.41 -15.90
N LEU A 337 -7.32 -3.08 -15.95
CA LEU A 337 -7.83 -2.35 -17.11
C LEU A 337 -6.98 -2.65 -18.35
N PHE A 338 -5.66 -2.55 -18.25
CA PHE A 338 -4.77 -2.85 -19.38
C PHE A 338 -4.84 -4.30 -19.84
N LEU A 339 -4.94 -5.24 -18.90
CA LEU A 339 -5.11 -6.65 -19.24
C LEU A 339 -6.46 -6.90 -19.92
N LEU A 340 -7.52 -6.26 -19.45
CA LEU A 340 -8.87 -6.39 -19.99
C LEU A 340 -8.98 -5.82 -21.41
N HIS A 341 -8.31 -4.70 -21.71
CA HIS A 341 -8.33 -4.08 -23.04
C HIS A 341 -7.35 -4.68 -24.05
N ASN A 342 -6.48 -5.59 -23.61
CA ASN A 342 -5.65 -6.32 -24.54
C ASN A 342 -6.50 -7.25 -25.42
N ASN A 343 -6.05 -7.52 -26.66
CA ASN A 343 -6.77 -8.38 -27.58
C ASN A 343 -7.12 -9.73 -26.94
N PRO A 344 -8.34 -10.25 -27.11
CA PRO A 344 -8.72 -11.57 -26.62
C PRO A 344 -7.78 -12.65 -27.16
N SER A 345 -7.46 -13.60 -26.31
CA SER A 345 -6.57 -14.71 -26.61
C SER A 345 -7.20 -16.04 -26.21
N LYS A 346 -6.88 -17.12 -26.92
CA LYS A 346 -7.23 -18.49 -26.52
C LYS A 346 -6.63 -18.88 -25.16
N PHE A 347 -5.68 -18.12 -24.66
CA PHE A 347 -5.03 -18.34 -23.37
C PHE A 347 -5.68 -17.58 -22.21
N ASP A 348 -6.69 -16.73 -22.46
CA ASP A 348 -7.33 -15.90 -21.43
C ASP A 348 -7.87 -16.71 -20.24
N ARG A 349 -8.23 -17.98 -20.46
CA ARG A 349 -8.66 -18.92 -19.40
C ARG A 349 -7.73 -20.10 -19.17
N ASN A 350 -6.61 -20.17 -19.91
CA ASN A 350 -5.62 -21.23 -19.78
C ASN A 350 -4.39 -20.73 -19.02
N HIS A 351 -4.53 -20.57 -17.72
CA HIS A 351 -3.49 -20.11 -16.79
C HIS A 351 -3.70 -20.69 -15.38
N PRO A 352 -2.65 -20.77 -14.54
CA PRO A 352 -2.73 -21.32 -13.18
C PRO A 352 -3.32 -20.36 -12.15
N ILE A 353 -3.55 -19.09 -12.49
CA ILE A 353 -4.04 -18.05 -11.54
C ILE A 353 -5.45 -18.40 -11.07
N LYS A 354 -5.65 -18.47 -9.76
CA LYS A 354 -6.93 -18.76 -9.11
C LYS A 354 -7.67 -17.50 -8.67
N TRP A 355 -6.91 -16.54 -8.13
CA TRP A 355 -7.43 -15.27 -7.63
C TRP A 355 -6.36 -14.19 -7.62
N ALA A 356 -6.78 -12.96 -7.45
CA ALA A 356 -5.89 -11.82 -7.33
C ALA A 356 -6.38 -10.87 -6.23
N TYR A 357 -5.45 -10.14 -5.61
CA TYR A 357 -5.79 -9.13 -4.62
C TYR A 357 -5.04 -7.82 -4.91
N GLY A 358 -5.69 -6.72 -4.57
CA GLY A 358 -5.12 -5.42 -4.91
C GLY A 358 -6.03 -4.26 -4.57
N PHE A 359 -5.93 -3.19 -5.34
CA PHE A 359 -6.53 -1.91 -5.01
C PHE A 359 -7.16 -1.25 -6.22
N GLY A 360 -8.38 -0.75 -6.04
CA GLY A 360 -9.01 0.15 -7.00
C GLY A 360 -9.71 -0.53 -8.17
N ALA A 361 -10.26 -1.73 -8.02
CA ALA A 361 -11.11 -2.36 -9.00
C ALA A 361 -12.53 -1.75 -8.95
N SER A 362 -12.94 -1.00 -9.99
CA SER A 362 -14.35 -0.61 -10.14
C SER A 362 -15.23 -1.83 -10.38
N ILE A 363 -16.54 -1.70 -10.12
CA ILE A 363 -17.50 -2.80 -10.31
C ILE A 363 -17.48 -3.32 -11.74
N GLU A 364 -17.42 -2.42 -12.71
CA GLU A 364 -17.44 -2.73 -14.15
C GLU A 364 -16.15 -3.47 -14.56
N LEU A 365 -15.01 -2.94 -14.10
CA LEU A 365 -13.70 -3.55 -14.33
C LEU A 365 -13.63 -4.94 -13.68
N TRP A 366 -14.12 -5.08 -12.45
CA TRP A 366 -14.19 -6.35 -11.73
C TRP A 366 -15.01 -7.39 -12.50
N LYS A 367 -16.27 -7.04 -12.89
CA LYS A 367 -17.14 -7.93 -13.67
C LYS A 367 -16.48 -8.35 -14.99
N GLY A 368 -15.96 -7.37 -15.74
CA GLY A 368 -15.30 -7.62 -17.01
C GLY A 368 -14.10 -8.56 -16.88
N PHE A 369 -13.27 -8.33 -15.85
CA PHE A 369 -12.07 -9.11 -15.61
C PHE A 369 -12.38 -10.56 -15.20
N GLU A 370 -13.27 -10.77 -14.24
CA GLU A 370 -13.69 -12.12 -13.82
C GLU A 370 -14.37 -12.88 -14.95
N ASN A 371 -15.24 -12.21 -15.73
CA ASN A 371 -15.92 -12.83 -16.87
C ASN A 371 -14.94 -13.26 -17.96
N ARG A 372 -13.93 -12.45 -18.26
CA ARG A 372 -12.97 -12.77 -19.32
C ARG A 372 -11.96 -13.82 -18.88
N PHE A 373 -11.33 -13.61 -17.72
CA PHE A 373 -10.19 -14.44 -17.31
C PHE A 373 -10.57 -15.57 -16.33
N GLY A 374 -11.71 -15.49 -15.65
CA GLY A 374 -12.12 -16.48 -14.66
C GLY A 374 -11.34 -16.37 -13.32
N ILE A 375 -10.62 -15.27 -13.13
CA ILE A 375 -9.81 -14.98 -11.94
C ILE A 375 -10.66 -14.20 -10.95
N ARG A 376 -10.79 -14.67 -9.72
CA ARG A 376 -11.54 -13.98 -8.66
C ARG A 376 -10.74 -12.81 -8.13
N LEU A 377 -11.40 -11.67 -7.90
CA LEU A 377 -10.76 -10.49 -7.35
C LEU A 377 -11.09 -10.30 -5.87
N HIS A 378 -10.14 -9.72 -5.15
CA HIS A 378 -10.24 -9.31 -3.75
C HIS A 378 -9.66 -7.90 -3.63
N ASP A 379 -10.53 -6.90 -3.56
CA ASP A 379 -10.06 -5.52 -3.44
C ASP A 379 -9.72 -5.18 -1.99
N CYS A 380 -8.80 -4.26 -1.79
CA CYS A 380 -8.29 -3.84 -0.49
C CYS A 380 -8.35 -2.32 -0.37
N TRP A 381 -8.30 -1.85 0.86
CA TRP A 381 -8.05 -0.45 1.19
C TRP A 381 -6.99 -0.37 2.27
N SER A 382 -6.07 0.55 2.12
CA SER A 382 -5.07 0.85 3.14
C SER A 382 -4.54 2.27 2.99
N GLN A 383 -3.95 2.76 4.07
CA GLN A 383 -3.23 4.02 4.09
C GLN A 383 -1.75 3.78 4.32
N MET A 384 -0.91 4.68 3.80
CA MET A 384 0.54 4.60 3.97
C MET A 384 0.95 4.73 5.44
N GLU A 385 0.16 5.40 6.23
CA GLU A 385 0.31 5.50 7.69
C GLU A 385 0.20 4.14 8.41
N GLY A 386 -0.19 3.07 7.69
CA GLY A 386 -0.26 1.71 8.22
C GLY A 386 -1.38 1.47 9.24
N VAL A 387 -2.32 2.41 9.36
CA VAL A 387 -3.37 2.40 10.39
C VAL A 387 -4.72 1.94 9.89
N GLY A 388 -5.01 2.08 8.60
CA GLY A 388 -6.25 1.62 7.97
C GLY A 388 -5.94 0.48 7.00
N ILE A 389 -6.43 -0.71 7.27
CA ILE A 389 -6.22 -1.87 6.41
C ILE A 389 -7.51 -2.70 6.38
N THR A 390 -8.06 -2.88 5.19
CA THR A 390 -9.17 -3.79 4.94
C THR A 390 -8.82 -4.77 3.83
N ILE A 391 -9.41 -5.95 3.87
CA ILE A 391 -9.28 -6.95 2.81
C ILE A 391 -10.65 -7.52 2.52
N ASN A 392 -11.04 -7.50 1.26
CA ASN A 392 -12.32 -7.98 0.79
C ASN A 392 -12.31 -9.49 0.58
N SER A 393 -13.13 -10.22 1.32
CA SER A 393 -13.22 -11.65 1.20
C SER A 393 -14.59 -12.20 1.60
N LEU A 394 -15.13 -13.05 0.77
CA LEU A 394 -16.22 -13.99 1.06
C LEU A 394 -15.69 -15.44 1.07
N GLY A 395 -14.42 -15.61 1.44
CA GLY A 395 -13.70 -16.89 1.39
C GLY A 395 -13.52 -17.38 -0.05
N SER A 396 -13.74 -18.68 -0.26
CA SER A 396 -13.59 -19.30 -1.60
C SER A 396 -14.55 -18.75 -2.68
N LYS A 397 -15.54 -17.93 -2.30
CA LYS A 397 -16.48 -17.30 -3.25
C LYS A 397 -15.94 -16.03 -3.91
N GLY A 398 -14.75 -15.56 -3.53
CA GLY A 398 -14.18 -14.29 -3.99
C GLY A 398 -14.48 -13.13 -3.04
N GLY A 399 -14.39 -11.90 -3.52
CA GLY A 399 -14.74 -10.69 -2.78
C GLY A 399 -16.19 -10.25 -2.97
N LYS A 400 -16.70 -9.41 -2.07
CA LYS A 400 -17.98 -8.71 -2.24
C LYS A 400 -17.75 -7.55 -3.22
N MET A 401 -18.34 -7.66 -4.39
CA MET A 401 -18.08 -6.75 -5.51
C MET A 401 -18.37 -5.27 -5.14
N GLY A 402 -17.44 -4.38 -5.47
CA GLY A 402 -17.50 -2.95 -5.17
C GLY A 402 -17.07 -2.56 -3.76
N SER A 403 -16.94 -3.53 -2.85
CA SER A 403 -16.41 -3.28 -1.51
C SER A 403 -14.88 -3.40 -1.49
N VAL A 404 -14.24 -2.72 -0.57
CA VAL A 404 -12.81 -2.89 -0.24
C VAL A 404 -12.60 -3.80 0.98
N GLY A 405 -13.67 -4.43 1.47
CA GLY A 405 -13.61 -5.49 2.48
C GLY A 405 -13.89 -5.04 3.90
N LYS A 406 -13.42 -5.84 4.84
CA LYS A 406 -13.57 -5.61 6.28
C LYS A 406 -12.23 -5.27 6.90
N PRO A 407 -12.21 -4.50 8.00
CA PRO A 407 -10.98 -4.20 8.71
C PRO A 407 -10.31 -5.48 9.21
N LEU A 408 -9.00 -5.45 9.34
CA LEU A 408 -8.24 -6.50 10.02
C LEU A 408 -8.71 -6.63 11.48
N ASP A 409 -8.51 -7.82 12.06
CA ASP A 409 -8.90 -8.08 13.45
C ASP A 409 -8.17 -7.20 14.48
N SER A 410 -7.03 -6.62 14.09
CA SER A 410 -6.25 -5.65 14.87
C SER A 410 -6.81 -4.23 14.87
N LEU A 411 -7.89 -3.94 14.12
CA LEU A 411 -8.43 -2.59 13.93
C LEU A 411 -9.91 -2.50 14.35
N TYR A 412 -10.28 -1.31 14.86
CA TYR A 412 -11.66 -0.82 14.85
C TYR A 412 -11.83 0.14 13.69
N LEU A 413 -13.00 0.14 13.08
CA LEU A 413 -13.38 1.06 11.99
C LEU A 413 -14.80 1.56 12.24
N LYS A 414 -15.03 2.85 11.99
CA LYS A 414 -16.31 3.53 12.04
C LYS A 414 -16.44 4.51 10.90
N ILE A 415 -17.67 4.84 10.56
CA ILE A 415 -18.01 5.93 9.64
C ILE A 415 -18.62 7.05 10.48
N VAL A 416 -18.13 8.28 10.30
CA VAL A 416 -18.61 9.43 11.08
C VAL A 416 -19.04 10.60 10.18
N ASP A 417 -19.95 11.40 10.69
CA ASP A 417 -20.36 12.66 10.06
C ASP A 417 -19.29 13.77 10.24
N SER A 418 -19.60 14.98 9.78
CA SER A 418 -18.68 16.13 9.84
C SER A 418 -18.38 16.64 11.26
N ILE A 419 -19.17 16.25 12.25
CA ILE A 419 -18.99 16.62 13.67
C ILE A 419 -18.55 15.44 14.55
N GLY A 420 -18.28 14.26 13.92
CA GLY A 420 -17.70 13.10 14.58
C GLY A 420 -18.71 12.08 15.14
N ASN A 421 -20.01 12.22 14.89
CA ASN A 421 -21.01 11.23 15.28
C ASN A 421 -20.95 10.00 14.37
N GLU A 422 -21.06 8.82 14.96
CA GLU A 422 -21.11 7.57 14.21
C GLU A 422 -22.38 7.46 13.36
N LEU A 423 -22.21 7.17 12.08
CA LEU A 423 -23.29 6.95 11.14
C LEU A 423 -23.72 5.48 11.13
N PRO A 424 -25.03 5.18 10.94
CA PRO A 424 -25.50 3.81 10.78
C PRO A 424 -25.00 3.18 9.47
N SER A 425 -25.12 1.85 9.35
CA SER A 425 -24.84 1.15 8.09
C SER A 425 -25.78 1.61 6.97
N GLY A 426 -25.33 1.49 5.72
CA GLY A 426 -26.13 1.78 4.53
C GLY A 426 -25.48 2.77 3.58
N ALA A 427 -25.79 2.64 2.29
CA ALA A 427 -25.21 3.43 1.22
C ALA A 427 -25.54 4.93 1.28
N ASP A 428 -26.62 5.31 1.96
CA ASP A 428 -27.02 6.72 2.14
C ASP A 428 -26.22 7.41 3.25
N ASN A 429 -25.49 6.64 4.07
CA ASN A 429 -24.74 7.12 5.24
C ASN A 429 -23.23 7.25 4.95
N ILE A 430 -22.90 8.04 3.94
CA ILE A 430 -21.50 8.29 3.56
C ILE A 430 -20.88 9.33 4.49
N GLY A 431 -19.79 8.94 5.16
CA GLY A 431 -19.03 9.77 6.08
C GLY A 431 -17.53 9.54 6.01
N GLU A 432 -16.80 10.21 6.90
CA GLU A 432 -15.36 10.00 7.03
C GLU A 432 -15.08 8.64 7.70
N ILE A 433 -14.17 7.89 7.09
CA ILE A 433 -13.68 6.63 7.65
C ILE A 433 -12.72 6.98 8.77
N ILE A 434 -13.01 6.53 9.99
CA ILE A 434 -12.08 6.63 11.10
C ILE A 434 -11.68 5.25 11.59
N VAL A 435 -10.43 5.12 12.02
CA VAL A 435 -9.86 3.83 12.46
C VAL A 435 -9.15 3.99 13.80
N LYS A 436 -9.11 2.89 14.57
CA LYS A 436 -8.36 2.84 15.82
C LYS A 436 -7.66 1.49 15.94
N PRO A 437 -6.33 1.45 16.01
CA PRO A 437 -5.59 0.22 16.30
C PRO A 437 -5.90 -0.30 17.70
N LYS A 438 -6.19 -1.61 17.84
CA LYS A 438 -6.52 -2.24 19.14
C LYS A 438 -5.35 -2.26 20.11
N ASN A 439 -4.12 -2.19 19.61
CA ASN A 439 -2.89 -2.15 20.39
C ASN A 439 -2.40 -0.74 20.70
N ASN A 440 -3.21 0.29 20.41
CA ASN A 440 -2.87 1.71 20.53
C ASN A 440 -1.57 2.11 19.81
N SER A 441 -1.17 1.38 18.76
CA SER A 441 -0.06 1.81 17.91
C SER A 441 -0.38 3.14 17.25
N LYS A 442 0.61 4.01 17.21
CA LYS A 442 0.52 5.31 16.55
C LYS A 442 1.40 5.30 15.32
N PHE A 443 1.00 6.01 14.28
CA PHE A 443 1.90 6.35 13.18
C PHE A 443 2.64 7.64 13.50
N GLU A 444 3.68 7.92 12.77
CA GLU A 444 4.51 9.10 12.97
C GLU A 444 4.91 9.69 11.62
N TYR A 445 4.77 11.01 11.48
CA TYR A 445 5.35 11.71 10.33
C TYR A 445 6.76 12.20 10.68
N TYR A 446 7.69 11.89 9.81
CA TYR A 446 9.07 12.34 9.96
C TYR A 446 9.16 13.86 9.99
N LYS A 447 9.73 14.43 11.06
CA LYS A 447 9.83 15.88 11.32
C LYS A 447 8.53 16.67 11.44
N GLN A 448 7.39 16.02 11.49
CA GLN A 448 6.10 16.71 11.58
C GLN A 448 5.20 16.06 12.65
N PRO A 449 5.65 15.99 13.91
CA PRO A 449 4.85 15.37 14.98
C PRO A 449 3.53 16.08 15.22
N GLU A 450 3.47 17.40 15.00
CA GLU A 450 2.26 18.23 15.17
C GLU A 450 1.13 17.87 14.20
N VAL A 451 1.43 17.29 13.05
CA VAL A 451 0.41 16.87 12.07
C VAL A 451 -0.40 15.68 12.57
N ILE A 452 0.14 14.92 13.51
CA ILE A 452 -0.54 13.77 14.12
C ILE A 452 -1.68 14.24 15.02
N ASP A 453 -1.46 15.28 15.81
CA ASP A 453 -2.41 15.78 16.80
C ASP A 453 -3.72 16.26 16.17
N VAL A 454 -3.68 16.72 14.92
CA VAL A 454 -4.87 17.14 14.16
C VAL A 454 -5.68 15.93 13.64
N ARG A 455 -5.05 14.78 13.47
CA ARG A 455 -5.68 13.58 12.90
C ARG A 455 -6.14 12.55 13.94
N ILE A 456 -5.75 12.69 15.20
CA ILE A 456 -6.10 11.76 16.28
C ILE A 456 -6.90 12.51 17.33
N ASN A 457 -8.10 12.03 17.66
CA ASN A 457 -8.88 12.59 18.75
C ASN A 457 -8.43 12.02 20.12
N ASP A 458 -8.99 12.58 21.21
CA ASP A 458 -8.66 12.21 22.60
C ASP A 458 -8.91 10.72 22.90
N ASP A 459 -9.87 10.10 22.21
CA ASP A 459 -10.17 8.67 22.33
C ASP A 459 -9.22 7.77 21.51
N GLY A 460 -8.28 8.34 20.76
CA GLY A 460 -7.32 7.62 19.93
C GLY A 460 -7.88 7.15 18.58
N TRP A 461 -8.99 7.72 18.10
CA TRP A 461 -9.48 7.52 16.75
C TRP A 461 -8.72 8.38 15.76
N ILE A 462 -8.32 7.79 14.64
CA ILE A 462 -7.55 8.41 13.58
C ILE A 462 -8.49 8.75 12.44
N PHE A 463 -8.57 10.03 12.09
CA PHE A 463 -9.31 10.56 10.95
C PHE A 463 -8.48 10.33 9.69
N THR A 464 -8.98 9.48 8.79
CA THR A 464 -8.20 9.02 7.64
C THR A 464 -8.17 10.03 6.49
N GLY A 465 -9.17 10.93 6.42
CA GLY A 465 -9.40 11.79 5.27
C GLY A 465 -10.02 11.04 4.08
N ASP A 466 -10.34 9.78 4.24
CA ASP A 466 -11.04 8.95 3.28
C ASP A 466 -12.52 8.83 3.65
N TYR A 467 -13.39 8.75 2.66
CA TYR A 467 -14.85 8.68 2.83
C TYR A 467 -15.40 7.38 2.29
N GLY A 468 -16.43 6.90 2.95
CA GLY A 468 -17.09 5.67 2.58
C GLY A 468 -18.33 5.38 3.43
N TYR A 469 -18.87 4.20 3.28
CA TYR A 469 -19.93 3.66 4.13
C TYR A 469 -19.66 2.17 4.41
N VAL A 470 -20.27 1.64 5.45
CA VAL A 470 -20.32 0.20 5.70
C VAL A 470 -21.73 -0.31 5.46
N ASP A 471 -21.85 -1.52 4.92
CA ASP A 471 -23.15 -2.18 4.80
C ASP A 471 -23.50 -2.98 6.07
N ASP A 472 -24.68 -3.60 6.11
CA ASP A 472 -25.17 -4.39 7.25
C ASP A 472 -24.29 -5.60 7.59
N ASP A 473 -23.49 -6.07 6.64
CA ASP A 473 -22.51 -7.13 6.84
C ASP A 473 -21.12 -6.59 7.28
N ASN A 474 -20.99 -5.28 7.54
CA ASN A 474 -19.75 -4.58 7.87
C ASN A 474 -18.68 -4.61 6.76
N PHE A 475 -19.08 -4.67 5.50
CA PHE A 475 -18.17 -4.44 4.39
C PHE A 475 -18.04 -2.95 4.11
N LEU A 476 -16.81 -2.45 4.02
CA LEU A 476 -16.49 -1.07 3.67
C LEU A 476 -16.59 -0.85 2.16
N PHE A 477 -17.30 0.21 1.78
CA PHE A 477 -17.35 0.74 0.43
C PHE A 477 -16.66 2.11 0.40
N PHE A 478 -15.55 2.19 -0.30
CA PHE A 478 -14.73 3.39 -0.39
C PHE A 478 -15.24 4.32 -1.50
N MET A 479 -15.56 5.57 -1.13
CA MET A 479 -16.19 6.55 -2.04
C MET A 479 -15.22 7.60 -2.56
N GLY A 480 -14.02 7.74 -1.97
CA GLY A 480 -13.01 8.71 -2.39
C GLY A 480 -12.35 9.42 -1.20
N LYS A 481 -11.42 10.33 -1.52
CA LYS A 481 -10.76 11.16 -0.51
C LYS A 481 -11.58 12.41 -0.23
N LYS A 482 -11.46 12.97 0.96
CA LYS A 482 -12.18 14.19 1.39
C LYS A 482 -12.08 15.35 0.39
N ASN A 483 -10.91 15.53 -0.20
CA ASN A 483 -10.65 16.56 -1.22
C ASN A 483 -11.14 16.21 -2.63
N GLU A 484 -11.61 14.98 -2.86
CA GLU A 484 -12.26 14.53 -4.09
C GLU A 484 -13.79 14.53 -3.97
N ILE A 485 -14.32 14.95 -2.82
CA ILE A 485 -15.75 15.15 -2.59
C ILE A 485 -16.02 16.63 -2.66
N LEU A 486 -16.78 17.04 -3.63
CA LEU A 486 -17.11 18.44 -3.85
C LEU A 486 -18.50 18.73 -3.31
N LEU A 487 -18.70 19.95 -2.83
CA LEU A 487 -20.01 20.46 -2.47
C LEU A 487 -20.45 21.47 -3.55
N LYS A 488 -21.50 21.12 -4.30
CA LYS A 488 -22.06 21.99 -5.35
C LYS A 488 -23.57 22.15 -5.13
N ALA A 489 -24.00 23.38 -4.93
CA ALA A 489 -25.41 23.70 -4.64
C ALA A 489 -26.03 22.92 -3.45
N GLY A 490 -25.24 22.60 -2.43
CA GLY A 490 -25.67 21.82 -1.27
C GLY A 490 -25.55 20.30 -1.42
N GLU A 491 -25.26 19.80 -2.62
CA GLU A 491 -25.12 18.39 -2.92
C GLU A 491 -23.65 17.93 -2.92
N LYS A 492 -23.39 16.74 -2.39
CA LYS A 492 -22.06 16.13 -2.43
C LYS A 492 -21.84 15.44 -3.76
N ILE A 493 -20.75 15.81 -4.46
CA ILE A 493 -20.32 15.21 -5.71
C ILE A 493 -19.11 14.33 -5.45
N TYR A 494 -19.22 13.06 -5.76
CA TYR A 494 -18.14 12.08 -5.66
C TYR A 494 -17.47 11.91 -7.02
N LEU A 495 -16.25 12.40 -7.17
CA LEU A 495 -15.55 12.34 -8.48
C LEU A 495 -15.39 10.91 -8.99
N ARG A 496 -15.19 9.94 -8.09
CA ARG A 496 -15.11 8.51 -8.47
C ARG A 496 -16.41 7.97 -9.08
N GLU A 497 -17.56 8.46 -8.67
CA GLU A 497 -18.84 8.06 -9.26
C GLU A 497 -18.93 8.54 -10.70
N ILE A 498 -18.48 9.76 -10.97
CA ILE A 498 -18.39 10.30 -12.33
C ILE A 498 -17.40 9.47 -13.16
N GLU A 499 -16.18 9.25 -12.66
CA GLU A 499 -15.18 8.44 -13.34
C GLU A 499 -15.70 7.02 -13.65
N ARG A 500 -16.40 6.40 -12.69
CA ARG A 500 -17.02 5.08 -12.88
C ARG A 500 -18.03 5.09 -14.01
N MET A 501 -18.93 6.09 -14.04
CA MET A 501 -19.93 6.21 -15.11
C MET A 501 -19.27 6.46 -16.45
N VAL A 502 -18.27 7.34 -16.54
CA VAL A 502 -17.53 7.60 -17.77
C VAL A 502 -16.82 6.34 -18.28
N ASN A 503 -16.15 5.61 -17.38
CA ASN A 503 -15.44 4.38 -17.73
C ASN A 503 -16.37 3.21 -18.10
N SER A 504 -17.67 3.30 -17.83
CA SER A 504 -18.67 2.34 -18.31
C SER A 504 -19.07 2.55 -19.79
N HIS A 505 -18.71 3.70 -20.37
CA HIS A 505 -19.02 4.01 -21.77
C HIS A 505 -18.11 3.21 -22.71
N PRO A 506 -18.65 2.44 -23.69
CA PRO A 506 -17.86 1.52 -24.53
C PRO A 506 -16.80 2.18 -25.41
N SER A 507 -16.88 3.49 -25.61
CA SER A 507 -15.90 4.28 -26.38
C SER A 507 -14.83 4.95 -25.51
N ILE A 508 -14.82 4.72 -24.21
CA ILE A 508 -13.85 5.26 -23.27
C ILE A 508 -12.93 4.14 -22.78
N TYR A 509 -11.65 4.39 -22.88
CA TYR A 509 -10.59 3.52 -22.36
C TYR A 509 -10.32 3.77 -20.89
N LEU A 510 -10.17 5.05 -20.50
CA LEU A 510 -9.86 5.47 -19.13
C LEU A 510 -10.25 6.93 -18.96
N SER A 511 -10.66 7.30 -17.74
CA SER A 511 -10.93 8.70 -17.40
C SER A 511 -10.43 9.06 -16.00
N THR A 512 -10.29 10.37 -15.79
CA THR A 512 -10.05 10.95 -14.46
C THR A 512 -10.75 12.29 -14.33
N CYS A 513 -11.31 12.55 -13.15
CA CYS A 513 -11.93 13.81 -12.78
C CYS A 513 -11.01 14.62 -11.86
N ILE A 514 -10.92 15.91 -12.11
CA ILE A 514 -10.06 16.83 -11.37
C ILE A 514 -10.89 18.02 -10.92
N PRO A 515 -10.94 18.31 -9.62
CA PRO A 515 -11.54 19.54 -9.12
C PRO A 515 -10.62 20.72 -9.41
N ILE A 516 -11.21 21.80 -9.94
CA ILE A 516 -10.52 23.03 -10.30
C ILE A 516 -11.24 24.24 -9.73
N LEU A 517 -10.50 25.29 -9.39
CA LEU A 517 -11.06 26.59 -9.01
C LEU A 517 -11.39 27.39 -10.27
N ASN A 518 -12.65 27.76 -10.43
CA ASN A 518 -13.05 28.59 -11.55
C ASN A 518 -12.95 30.08 -11.18
N ASN A 519 -11.85 30.71 -11.56
CA ASN A 519 -11.57 32.15 -11.31
C ASN A 519 -12.14 33.07 -12.40
N SER A 520 -12.97 32.58 -13.33
CA SER A 520 -13.37 33.32 -14.53
C SER A 520 -14.37 34.48 -14.31
N ARG A 521 -14.78 34.76 -13.06
CA ARG A 521 -15.55 35.97 -12.74
C ARG A 521 -14.91 36.72 -11.55
N LYS A 522 -14.19 37.78 -11.85
CA LYS A 522 -13.52 38.65 -10.88
C LYS A 522 -14.45 39.33 -9.84
N ASN A 523 -15.77 39.15 -9.91
CA ASN A 523 -16.75 39.81 -9.05
C ASN A 523 -17.63 38.87 -8.19
N ASP A 524 -17.45 37.55 -8.25
CA ASP A 524 -18.20 36.67 -7.34
C ASP A 524 -17.32 36.32 -6.12
N SER A 525 -17.79 36.73 -4.95
CA SER A 525 -17.13 36.48 -3.64
C SER A 525 -17.11 35.01 -3.20
N VAL A 526 -17.54 34.09 -4.04
CA VAL A 526 -17.53 32.65 -3.76
C VAL A 526 -16.80 31.94 -4.91
N SER A 527 -15.61 31.42 -4.63
CA SER A 527 -14.86 30.54 -5.54
C SER A 527 -15.71 29.31 -5.88
N LYS A 528 -16.19 29.21 -7.12
CA LYS A 528 -16.93 28.02 -7.57
C LYS A 528 -15.94 26.93 -7.95
N ILE A 529 -15.99 25.81 -7.22
CA ILE A 529 -15.27 24.60 -7.61
C ILE A 529 -16.04 23.95 -8.77
N GLU A 530 -15.34 23.66 -9.86
CA GLU A 530 -15.86 22.95 -11.02
C GLU A 530 -15.06 21.68 -11.26
N VAL A 531 -15.58 20.78 -12.10
CA VAL A 531 -14.92 19.52 -12.45
C VAL A 531 -14.47 19.58 -13.90
N ILE A 532 -13.20 19.24 -14.12
CA ILE A 532 -12.69 18.89 -15.43
C ILE A 532 -12.56 17.38 -15.54
N LEU A 533 -13.13 16.81 -16.58
CA LEU A 533 -13.01 15.40 -16.93
C LEU A 533 -11.99 15.25 -18.06
N TYR A 534 -10.93 14.51 -17.80
CA TYR A 534 -10.06 14.02 -18.86
C TYR A 534 -10.33 12.55 -19.15
N ALA A 535 -10.43 12.22 -20.44
CA ALA A 535 -10.68 10.86 -20.88
C ALA A 535 -9.79 10.46 -22.07
N VAL A 536 -9.37 9.21 -22.06
CA VAL A 536 -8.74 8.53 -23.20
C VAL A 536 -9.81 7.74 -23.90
N LYS A 537 -9.92 7.92 -25.21
CA LYS A 537 -10.91 7.20 -26.03
C LYS A 537 -10.37 5.83 -26.43
N GLU A 538 -11.29 4.90 -26.66
CA GLU A 538 -10.99 3.66 -27.38
C GLU A 538 -10.47 3.94 -28.80
N LYS A 539 -9.62 3.05 -29.31
CA LYS A 539 -9.07 3.17 -30.67
C LYS A 539 -10.21 3.30 -31.70
N ASN A 540 -10.06 4.24 -32.60
CA ASN A 540 -11.04 4.54 -33.66
C ASN A 540 -12.41 5.07 -33.16
N SER A 541 -12.50 5.51 -31.91
CA SER A 541 -13.74 6.09 -31.38
C SER A 541 -13.99 7.49 -31.96
N SER A 542 -15.21 7.71 -32.46
CA SER A 542 -15.72 9.02 -32.90
C SER A 542 -16.47 9.79 -31.79
N LEU A 543 -16.26 9.40 -30.51
CA LEU A 543 -16.90 10.05 -29.40
C LEU A 543 -16.46 11.51 -29.29
N THR A 544 -17.43 12.41 -29.16
CA THR A 544 -17.21 13.84 -28.94
C THR A 544 -17.51 14.21 -27.48
N PRO A 545 -16.98 15.35 -26.95
CA PRO A 545 -17.32 15.82 -25.62
C PRO A 545 -18.83 15.96 -25.41
N LYS A 546 -19.55 16.50 -26.41
CA LYS A 546 -20.98 16.63 -26.34
C LYS A 546 -21.71 15.30 -26.19
N LYS A 547 -21.36 14.28 -27.00
CA LYS A 547 -21.96 12.94 -26.87
C LYS A 547 -21.69 12.31 -25.52
N LEU A 548 -20.49 12.51 -24.98
CA LEU A 548 -20.15 12.03 -23.64
C LEU A 548 -20.93 12.77 -22.56
N SER A 549 -21.09 14.07 -22.70
CA SER A 549 -21.90 14.87 -21.79
C SER A 549 -23.38 14.44 -21.83
N ASP A 550 -23.95 14.22 -23.02
CA ASP A 550 -25.33 13.74 -23.18
C ASP A 550 -25.51 12.36 -22.50
N PHE A 551 -24.54 11.45 -22.66
CA PHE A 551 -24.53 10.17 -21.96
C PHE A 551 -24.55 10.34 -20.44
N LEU A 552 -23.74 11.26 -19.89
CA LEU A 552 -23.69 11.51 -18.46
C LEU A 552 -24.97 12.12 -17.93
N TYR A 553 -25.60 13.06 -18.64
CA TYR A 553 -26.90 13.63 -18.27
C TYR A 553 -28.03 12.58 -18.22
N HIS A 554 -27.94 11.51 -19.00
CA HIS A 554 -28.91 10.41 -18.96
C HIS A 554 -28.70 9.45 -17.78
N ASN A 555 -27.47 9.38 -17.23
CA ASN A 555 -27.09 8.36 -16.25
C ASN A 555 -26.72 8.92 -14.87
N LEU A 556 -26.53 10.22 -14.75
CA LEU A 556 -26.18 10.92 -13.50
C LEU A 556 -27.12 12.10 -13.24
N ALA A 557 -27.23 12.50 -11.99
CA ALA A 557 -27.87 13.76 -11.66
C ALA A 557 -27.13 14.93 -12.32
N TYR A 558 -27.86 15.95 -12.77
CA TYR A 558 -27.32 17.05 -13.57
C TYR A 558 -26.12 17.77 -12.91
N TYR A 559 -26.08 17.83 -11.58
CA TYR A 559 -25.00 18.48 -10.84
C TYR A 559 -23.71 17.63 -10.76
N HIS A 560 -23.79 16.33 -11.05
CA HIS A 560 -22.63 15.44 -11.20
C HIS A 560 -21.95 15.54 -12.57
N VAL A 561 -22.65 16.11 -13.59
CA VAL A 561 -22.05 16.20 -14.92
C VAL A 561 -20.94 17.25 -14.92
N PRO A 562 -19.70 16.86 -15.32
CA PRO A 562 -18.58 17.79 -15.40
C PRO A 562 -18.89 18.99 -16.31
N ARG A 563 -18.34 20.15 -15.95
CA ARG A 563 -18.41 21.32 -16.84
C ARG A 563 -17.41 21.21 -17.99
N TYR A 564 -16.20 20.75 -17.71
CA TYR A 564 -15.11 20.75 -18.67
C TYR A 564 -14.72 19.34 -19.07
N PHE A 565 -14.44 19.17 -20.38
CA PHE A 565 -14.08 17.87 -20.97
C PHE A 565 -12.81 18.01 -21.81
N GLY A 566 -11.84 17.14 -21.60
CA GLY A 566 -10.63 17.01 -22.39
C GLY A 566 -10.41 15.57 -22.85
N PHE A 567 -10.01 15.36 -24.09
CA PHE A 567 -9.52 14.07 -24.54
C PHE A 567 -8.00 14.06 -24.63
N LEU A 568 -7.41 13.00 -24.13
CA LEU A 568 -5.97 12.78 -24.13
C LEU A 568 -5.63 11.48 -24.88
N GLU A 569 -4.40 11.38 -25.35
CA GLU A 569 -3.88 10.13 -25.93
C GLU A 569 -3.58 9.09 -24.84
N ASN A 570 -3.10 9.54 -23.69
CA ASN A 570 -2.76 8.68 -22.56
C ASN A 570 -3.05 9.37 -21.22
N LEU A 571 -3.39 8.58 -20.22
CA LEU A 571 -3.45 8.98 -18.81
C LEU A 571 -2.48 8.13 -18.01
N PRO A 572 -1.74 8.71 -17.06
CA PRO A 572 -0.92 7.93 -16.14
C PRO A 572 -1.80 7.10 -15.23
N ILE A 573 -1.29 5.94 -14.81
CA ILE A 573 -2.01 4.96 -13.99
C ILE A 573 -1.22 4.65 -12.73
N GLY A 574 -1.94 4.32 -11.67
CA GLY A 574 -1.37 4.01 -10.37
C GLY A 574 -0.90 5.27 -9.65
N PRO A 575 0.22 5.24 -8.94
CA PRO A 575 0.73 6.37 -8.16
C PRO A 575 0.97 7.64 -8.97
N SER A 576 1.24 7.50 -10.26
CA SER A 576 1.47 8.64 -11.17
C SER A 576 0.22 9.46 -11.45
N THR A 577 -0.98 8.91 -11.21
CA THR A 577 -2.24 9.60 -11.48
C THR A 577 -2.41 10.85 -10.61
N GLU A 578 -1.99 10.81 -9.35
CA GLU A 578 -2.11 11.94 -8.45
C GLU A 578 -1.15 13.09 -8.81
N TYR A 579 0.06 12.76 -9.26
CA TYR A 579 0.98 13.79 -9.78
C TYR A 579 0.42 14.44 -11.03
N PHE A 580 -0.18 13.68 -11.92
CA PHE A 580 -0.86 14.19 -13.11
C PHE A 580 -2.03 15.11 -12.73
N LYS A 581 -2.88 14.72 -11.77
CA LYS A 581 -3.98 15.57 -11.28
C LYS A 581 -3.47 16.91 -10.75
N ASN A 582 -2.36 16.90 -10.01
CA ASN A 582 -1.73 18.13 -9.49
C ASN A 582 -1.12 18.99 -10.61
N GLU A 583 -0.48 18.37 -11.61
CA GLU A 583 0.03 19.08 -12.78
C GLU A 583 -1.09 19.82 -13.52
N ILE A 584 -2.21 19.15 -13.77
CA ILE A 584 -3.37 19.74 -14.43
C ILE A 584 -3.98 20.88 -13.61
N ARG A 585 -4.10 20.75 -12.29
CA ARG A 585 -4.55 21.84 -11.42
C ARG A 585 -3.66 23.07 -11.57
N ASN A 586 -2.34 22.88 -11.51
CA ASN A 586 -1.36 23.95 -11.66
C ASN A 586 -1.42 24.61 -13.04
N GLU A 587 -1.57 23.82 -14.11
CA GLU A 587 -1.75 24.33 -15.48
C GLU A 587 -3.01 25.20 -15.59
N TRP A 588 -4.11 24.74 -14.98
CA TRP A 588 -5.37 25.47 -14.99
C TRP A 588 -5.29 26.77 -14.20
N GLU A 589 -4.77 26.74 -12.97
CA GLU A 589 -4.67 27.90 -12.08
C GLU A 589 -3.76 29.01 -12.63
N ASN A 590 -2.74 28.63 -13.39
CA ASN A 590 -1.79 29.57 -14.00
C ASN A 590 -2.15 29.98 -15.43
N ASN A 591 -3.35 29.66 -15.92
CA ASN A 591 -3.81 29.96 -17.30
C ASN A 591 -2.83 29.47 -18.39
N LEU A 592 -2.14 28.34 -18.14
CA LEU A 592 -1.13 27.81 -19.06
C LEU A 592 -1.75 27.06 -20.25
N GLY A 593 -3.00 27.31 -20.62
CA GLY A 593 -3.83 26.84 -21.73
C GLY A 593 -3.19 25.96 -22.83
N LYS A 594 -2.55 24.86 -22.41
CA LYS A 594 -1.82 23.97 -23.34
C LYS A 594 -2.68 22.86 -23.93
N ARG A 595 -3.92 22.70 -23.48
CA ARG A 595 -4.76 21.54 -23.82
C ARG A 595 -6.12 21.99 -24.35
N ARG A 596 -6.60 21.33 -25.39
CA ARG A 596 -7.91 21.60 -25.97
C ARG A 596 -9.02 21.11 -25.04
N ILE A 597 -9.78 22.03 -24.43
CA ILE A 597 -10.83 21.77 -23.44
C ILE A 597 -12.17 22.26 -23.98
N TRP A 598 -13.21 21.42 -23.89
CA TRP A 598 -14.57 21.76 -24.24
C TRP A 598 -15.35 22.15 -23.00
N ASP A 599 -16.02 23.31 -23.04
CA ASP A 599 -16.88 23.81 -21.96
C ASP A 599 -18.34 23.46 -22.25
N ASN A 600 -18.93 22.63 -21.40
CA ASN A 600 -20.30 22.14 -21.53
C ASN A 600 -21.36 23.26 -21.40
N GLN A 601 -21.06 24.37 -20.74
CA GLN A 601 -22.00 25.49 -20.58
C GLN A 601 -22.12 26.31 -21.86
N ILE A 602 -21.03 26.54 -22.57
CA ILE A 602 -21.03 27.31 -23.82
C ILE A 602 -21.16 26.41 -25.06
N GLN A 603 -21.08 25.08 -24.88
CA GLN A 603 -21.14 24.07 -25.93
C GLN A 603 -20.05 24.26 -27.01
N ASP A 604 -18.84 24.72 -26.60
CA ASP A 604 -17.71 24.96 -27.49
C ASP A 604 -16.38 24.72 -26.76
N TYR A 605 -15.29 24.71 -27.53
CA TYR A 605 -13.95 24.63 -27.00
C TYR A 605 -13.49 25.97 -26.43
N LEU A 606 -12.72 25.90 -25.34
CA LEU A 606 -12.01 27.07 -24.83
C LEU A 606 -10.79 27.33 -25.72
N ASP A 607 -10.61 28.62 -26.09
CA ASP A 607 -9.47 29.10 -26.88
C ASP A 607 -8.14 29.04 -26.09
#